data_d72b500ff85f97455042e8357f105590
#
_entry.id   d72b500ff85f97455042e8357f105590
#
_cell.length_a   1.000
_cell.length_b   1.000
_cell.length_c   1.000
_cell.angle_alpha   90.00
_cell.angle_beta   90.00
_cell.angle_gamma   90.00
#
_symmetry.space_group_name_H-M   'P 1'
#
loop_
_entity.id
_entity.type
_entity.pdbx_description
1 polymer ?
#
loop_
_entity_poly.entity_id
_entity_poly.type
_entity_poly.pdbx_seq_one_letter_code
_entity_poly.pdbx_strand_id
1 'polypeptide(L)'
;MVNEGLAIGLNRARPASWIDRAVLLAFLLLAFVGLSPFSPPPPEVTAFGGVATTGAGDLLRQVCYLAVFAAIIIGAVRANGLNAFSPVPILLALLLVWCLASALWSGEPGVTLRRAGLAVVLVISALLAVETVGAERSLVLWRWVLAAVLAVNVASIHFIPQAVHLAGEADPSLTGAWRGLYGHKNIAGSVGAMTAIVFLFAPHPSPGLFRKVLDVAIAVAAVGFTVMTRSKSSLGLLAVALIFGVVYRVAWKRDLDRTIVIVMGALLAIVAAVFVIADQSIIARLFQDPREFTGRIEIWAAQIAYIRDHALIGAGFGTFSDTGGLSPLRNYIGDSWVGAASHGHNGYLQLLVTIGAVGFLLAFAGLIVAPALTFWKRGGAVEMKALLFALFAFLLLHNLMETDFLEGDGVTWVGYLLMLGMLGNLARRGLA
;
A
#
# COMPACT_ATOMS: atom_id res chain seq x y z
N MET A 1 16.35 54.27 11.93
CA MET A 1 15.13 54.02 12.73
C MET A 1 14.24 53.07 11.92
N VAL A 2 13.94 51.95 12.53
CA VAL A 2 12.83 51.03 12.25
C VAL A 2 12.93 50.18 10.97
N ASN A 3 13.41 48.96 11.13
CA ASN A 3 12.81 47.81 10.55
C ASN A 3 12.92 46.64 11.54
N GLU A 4 12.17 46.75 12.61
CA GLU A 4 11.74 45.64 13.43
C GLU A 4 10.47 45.07 12.78
N GLY A 5 10.44 43.80 12.58
CA GLY A 5 9.15 43.16 12.54
C GLY A 5 8.93 42.29 11.35
N LEU A 6 8.86 41.18 11.64
CA LEU A 6 8.15 39.98 11.28
C LEU A 6 9.13 38.80 11.17
N ALA A 7 9.75 38.48 12.29
CA ALA A 7 10.13 37.13 12.56
C ALA A 7 8.81 36.32 12.63
N ILE A 8 8.33 35.86 11.47
CA ILE A 8 7.35 34.78 11.41
C ILE A 8 7.99 33.63 12.16
N GLY A 9 7.49 33.39 13.36
CA GLY A 9 7.92 32.30 14.23
C GLY A 9 7.82 30.99 13.47
N LEU A 10 8.92 30.57 12.87
CA LEU A 10 9.13 29.21 12.48
C LEU A 10 9.00 28.41 13.78
N ASN A 11 7.80 27.87 14.00
CA ASN A 11 7.47 27.00 15.09
C ASN A 11 8.42 25.81 14.99
N ARG A 12 9.56 25.89 15.71
CA ARG A 12 10.53 24.78 15.77
C ARG A 12 9.78 23.62 16.40
N ALA A 13 9.29 22.72 15.56
CA ALA A 13 8.64 21.52 16.00
C ALA A 13 9.46 20.90 17.13
N ARG A 14 8.82 20.62 18.26
CA ARG A 14 9.46 19.99 19.40
C ARG A 14 10.14 18.70 18.91
N PRO A 15 11.38 18.43 19.33
CA PRO A 15 12.03 17.17 18.92
C PRO A 15 11.16 16.00 19.40
N ALA A 16 10.87 15.08 18.48
CA ALA A 16 10.08 13.88 18.76
C ALA A 16 10.62 13.17 19.99
N SER A 17 9.74 12.88 20.96
CA SER A 17 10.12 12.17 22.16
C SER A 17 10.46 10.71 21.85
N TRP A 18 11.12 10.01 22.77
CA TRP A 18 11.35 8.59 22.64
C TRP A 18 10.02 7.79 22.61
N ILE A 19 8.98 8.30 23.31
CA ILE A 19 7.64 7.70 23.33
C ILE A 19 7.03 7.75 21.92
N ASP A 20 7.09 8.90 21.23
CA ASP A 20 6.53 9.04 19.88
C ASP A 20 7.18 8.05 18.91
N ARG A 21 8.49 7.82 19.04
CA ARG A 21 9.23 6.82 18.24
C ARG A 21 8.83 5.39 18.61
N ALA A 22 8.64 5.09 19.88
CA ALA A 22 8.19 3.78 20.35
C ALA A 22 6.76 3.47 19.84
N VAL A 23 5.87 4.47 19.84
CA VAL A 23 4.50 4.33 19.32
C VAL A 23 4.51 4.13 17.80
N LEU A 24 5.34 4.88 17.04
CA LEU A 24 5.50 4.62 15.61
C LEU A 24 6.08 3.21 15.36
N LEU A 25 7.06 2.77 16.17
CA LEU A 25 7.59 1.40 16.06
C LEU A 25 6.52 0.36 16.32
N ALA A 26 5.68 0.55 17.35
CA ALA A 26 4.55 -0.34 17.64
C ALA A 26 3.55 -0.39 16.46
N PHE A 27 3.23 0.75 15.85
CA PHE A 27 2.40 0.83 14.65
C PHE A 27 3.02 0.04 13.47
N LEU A 28 4.32 0.21 13.23
CA LEU A 28 5.04 -0.50 12.18
C LEU A 28 5.07 -2.02 12.43
N LEU A 29 5.32 -2.45 13.67
CA LEU A 29 5.32 -3.87 14.01
C LEU A 29 3.92 -4.48 13.87
N LEU A 30 2.88 -3.77 14.30
CA LEU A 30 1.50 -4.21 14.15
C LEU A 30 1.11 -4.37 12.67
N ALA A 31 1.57 -3.45 11.79
CA ALA A 31 1.26 -3.49 10.37
C ALA A 31 2.11 -4.51 9.58
N PHE A 32 3.42 -4.61 9.86
CA PHE A 32 4.35 -5.41 9.06
C PHE A 32 4.56 -6.84 9.59
N VAL A 33 4.27 -7.09 10.85
CA VAL A 33 4.35 -8.45 11.45
C VAL A 33 2.96 -8.99 11.76
N GLY A 34 2.04 -8.12 12.20
CA GLY A 34 0.70 -8.50 12.63
C GLY A 34 0.69 -9.18 14.00
N LEU A 35 -0.49 -9.68 14.39
CA LEU A 35 -0.68 -10.39 15.66
C LEU A 35 -0.65 -11.92 15.50
N SER A 36 -0.79 -12.42 14.26
CA SER A 36 -0.84 -13.84 13.95
C SER A 36 0.09 -14.16 12.77
N PRO A 37 1.41 -13.95 12.93
CA PRO A 37 2.37 -14.30 11.90
C PRO A 37 2.33 -15.81 11.63
N PHE A 38 2.65 -16.21 10.40
CA PHE A 38 2.63 -17.61 9.93
C PHE A 38 1.26 -18.28 9.97
N SER A 39 0.18 -17.53 10.10
CA SER A 39 -1.17 -18.11 9.98
C SER A 39 -1.34 -18.74 8.60
N PRO A 40 -1.91 -19.95 8.54
CA PRO A 40 -2.27 -20.53 7.26
C PRO A 40 -3.23 -19.58 6.54
N PRO A 41 -3.23 -19.59 5.18
CA PRO A 41 -4.28 -18.89 4.45
C PRO A 41 -5.63 -19.38 4.97
N PRO A 42 -6.66 -18.52 5.02
CA PRO A 42 -8.00 -18.94 5.36
C PRO A 42 -8.33 -20.16 4.49
N PRO A 43 -8.98 -21.22 5.02
CA PRO A 43 -9.43 -22.32 4.20
C PRO A 43 -10.25 -21.71 3.07
N GLU A 44 -9.83 -21.95 1.83
CA GLU A 44 -10.63 -21.52 0.69
C GLU A 44 -11.99 -22.17 0.86
N VAL A 45 -12.98 -21.33 0.95
CA VAL A 45 -14.36 -21.74 1.04
C VAL A 45 -14.66 -22.49 -0.26
N THR A 46 -14.74 -23.81 -0.17
CA THR A 46 -15.17 -24.61 -1.30
C THR A 46 -16.51 -24.07 -1.77
N ALA A 47 -16.66 -23.86 -3.07
CA ALA A 47 -17.82 -23.20 -3.69
C ALA A 47 -19.20 -23.78 -3.31
N PHE A 48 -19.23 -24.90 -2.59
CA PHE A 48 -20.42 -25.70 -2.29
C PHE A 48 -20.80 -25.80 -0.80
N GLY A 49 -20.26 -25.00 0.09
CA GLY A 49 -20.62 -25.09 1.49
C GLY A 49 -19.85 -24.16 2.39
N GLY A 50 -19.54 -23.00 1.88
CA GLY A 50 -18.73 -22.04 2.58
C GLY A 50 -19.29 -21.66 3.93
N VAL A 51 -18.49 -21.85 4.96
CA VAL A 51 -18.64 -21.08 6.18
C VAL A 51 -18.60 -19.62 5.76
N ALA A 52 -19.75 -18.95 5.87
CA ALA A 52 -19.79 -17.49 5.68
C ALA A 52 -18.66 -16.93 6.56
N THR A 53 -17.66 -16.33 5.94
CA THR A 53 -16.77 -15.47 6.70
C THR A 53 -17.68 -14.37 7.20
N THR A 54 -18.05 -14.46 8.47
CA THR A 54 -19.10 -13.59 9.06
C THR A 54 -18.65 -12.14 9.15
N GLY A 55 -17.62 -11.74 8.39
CA GLY A 55 -17.03 -10.42 8.55
C GLY A 55 -16.65 -10.14 10.03
N ALA A 56 -16.65 -11.17 10.89
CA ALA A 56 -16.31 -11.06 12.29
C ALA A 56 -14.90 -10.54 12.43
N GLY A 57 -14.75 -9.33 12.95
CA GLY A 57 -13.44 -8.73 13.13
C GLY A 57 -12.71 -9.41 14.27
N ASP A 58 -11.40 -9.52 14.17
CA ASP A 58 -10.54 -9.89 15.29
C ASP A 58 -10.55 -8.76 16.34
N LEU A 59 -11.16 -9.02 17.50
CA LEU A 59 -11.30 -8.05 18.57
C LEU A 59 -9.93 -7.60 19.11
N LEU A 60 -8.98 -8.54 19.27
CA LEU A 60 -7.65 -8.23 19.76
C LEU A 60 -6.95 -7.26 18.78
N ARG A 61 -7.03 -7.53 17.48
CA ARG A 61 -6.48 -6.65 16.46
C ARG A 61 -7.10 -5.25 16.51
N GLN A 62 -8.43 -5.15 16.65
CA GLN A 62 -9.13 -3.88 16.78
C GLN A 62 -8.65 -3.10 18.01
N VAL A 63 -8.57 -3.74 19.17
CA VAL A 63 -8.10 -3.12 20.42
C VAL A 63 -6.66 -2.62 20.27
N CYS A 64 -5.77 -3.42 19.68
CA CYS A 64 -4.37 -3.02 19.46
C CYS A 64 -4.26 -1.80 18.55
N TYR A 65 -4.98 -1.79 17.40
CA TYR A 65 -4.98 -0.63 16.51
C TYR A 65 -5.57 0.62 17.17
N LEU A 66 -6.66 0.50 17.93
CA LEU A 66 -7.26 1.64 18.63
C LEU A 66 -6.35 2.17 19.75
N ALA A 67 -5.65 1.30 20.47
CA ALA A 67 -4.69 1.71 21.49
C ALA A 67 -3.51 2.48 20.89
N VAL A 68 -2.93 1.97 19.80
CA VAL A 68 -1.85 2.64 19.05
C VAL A 68 -2.35 3.96 18.46
N PHE A 69 -3.54 3.98 17.88
CA PHE A 69 -4.17 5.19 17.34
C PHE A 69 -4.34 6.26 18.42
N ALA A 70 -4.90 5.91 19.58
CA ALA A 70 -5.07 6.83 20.70
C ALA A 70 -3.72 7.41 21.18
N ALA A 71 -2.68 6.56 21.26
CA ALA A 71 -1.34 7.01 21.62
C ALA A 71 -0.75 7.98 20.60
N ILE A 72 -0.94 7.73 19.29
CA ILE A 72 -0.52 8.63 18.21
C ILE A 72 -1.25 9.98 18.28
N ILE A 73 -2.59 9.97 18.45
CA ILE A 73 -3.38 11.20 18.60
C ILE A 73 -2.89 12.02 19.81
N ILE A 74 -2.70 11.38 20.96
CA ILE A 74 -2.20 12.05 22.16
C ILE A 74 -0.82 12.66 21.90
N GLY A 75 0.09 11.94 21.26
CA GLY A 75 1.43 12.45 20.88
C GLY A 75 1.33 13.65 19.94
N ALA A 76 0.54 13.54 18.86
CA ALA A 76 0.35 14.60 17.88
C ALA A 76 -0.29 15.86 18.50
N VAL A 77 -1.32 15.72 19.32
CA VAL A 77 -1.98 16.85 20.00
C VAL A 77 -1.03 17.52 21.01
N ARG A 78 -0.25 16.74 21.78
CA ARG A 78 0.77 17.28 22.68
C ARG A 78 1.87 18.06 21.93
N ALA A 79 2.23 17.62 20.72
CA ALA A 79 3.26 18.27 19.90
C ALA A 79 2.77 19.53 19.21
N ASN A 80 1.54 19.53 18.67
CA ASN A 80 1.06 20.52 17.70
C ASN A 80 -0.28 21.18 18.09
N GLY A 81 -0.86 20.84 19.25
CA GLY A 81 -2.16 21.36 19.70
C GLY A 81 -3.28 21.05 18.69
N LEU A 82 -4.13 22.04 18.41
CA LEU A 82 -5.24 21.90 17.45
C LEU A 82 -4.78 21.70 15.99
N ASN A 83 -3.53 22.06 15.68
CA ASN A 83 -2.96 21.86 14.36
C ASN A 83 -2.47 20.43 14.13
N ALA A 84 -2.69 19.52 15.08
CA ALA A 84 -2.26 18.12 14.97
C ALA A 84 -2.75 17.42 13.71
N PHE A 85 -3.95 17.78 13.21
CA PHE A 85 -4.58 17.17 12.04
C PHE A 85 -4.25 17.87 10.71
N SER A 86 -3.48 18.97 10.72
CA SER A 86 -3.05 19.67 9.49
C SER A 86 -2.28 18.78 8.49
N PRO A 87 -1.64 17.66 8.89
CA PRO A 87 -1.01 16.74 7.97
C PRO A 87 -1.97 15.94 7.09
N VAL A 88 -3.25 15.89 7.44
CA VAL A 88 -4.25 15.13 6.69
C VAL A 88 -4.76 15.97 5.51
N PRO A 89 -4.46 15.59 4.24
CA PRO A 89 -4.96 16.32 3.08
C PRO A 89 -6.49 16.27 3.02
N ILE A 90 -7.12 17.39 2.64
CA ILE A 90 -8.59 17.50 2.58
C ILE A 90 -9.22 16.44 1.66
N LEU A 91 -8.62 16.13 0.51
CA LEU A 91 -9.12 15.11 -0.41
C LEU A 91 -9.14 13.72 0.24
N LEU A 92 -8.14 13.42 1.05
CA LEU A 92 -8.07 12.15 1.77
C LEU A 92 -9.09 12.12 2.93
N ALA A 93 -9.29 13.24 3.62
CA ALA A 93 -10.35 13.35 4.63
C ALA A 93 -11.74 13.16 4.00
N LEU A 94 -12.01 13.78 2.85
CA LEU A 94 -13.28 13.61 2.11
C LEU A 94 -13.46 12.17 1.64
N LEU A 95 -12.39 11.50 1.19
CA LEU A 95 -12.43 10.08 0.83
C LEU A 95 -12.83 9.21 2.03
N LEU A 96 -12.23 9.43 3.19
CA LEU A 96 -12.56 8.68 4.41
C LEU A 96 -14.02 8.92 4.86
N VAL A 97 -14.48 10.17 4.78
CA VAL A 97 -15.90 10.51 5.04
C VAL A 97 -16.80 9.78 4.04
N TRP A 98 -16.44 9.73 2.75
CA TRP A 98 -17.20 9.01 1.73
C TRP A 98 -17.23 7.49 2.02
N CYS A 99 -16.10 6.88 2.42
CA CYS A 99 -16.07 5.49 2.83
C CYS A 99 -17.00 5.21 4.02
N LEU A 100 -17.04 6.08 5.03
CA LEU A 100 -17.97 5.95 6.17
C LEU A 100 -19.43 6.15 5.73
N ALA A 101 -19.71 7.18 4.92
CA ALA A 101 -21.04 7.47 4.41
C ALA A 101 -21.60 6.34 3.55
N SER A 102 -20.74 5.53 2.91
CA SER A 102 -21.16 4.40 2.08
C SER A 102 -21.91 3.32 2.87
N ALA A 103 -21.84 3.33 4.20
CA ALA A 103 -22.68 2.49 5.04
C ALA A 103 -24.20 2.76 4.87
N LEU A 104 -24.59 3.95 4.40
CA LEU A 104 -25.99 4.31 4.20
C LEU A 104 -26.67 3.54 3.06
N TRP A 105 -25.91 3.04 2.10
CA TRP A 105 -26.42 2.25 0.98
C TRP A 105 -25.82 0.86 0.86
N SER A 106 -24.91 0.50 1.76
CA SER A 106 -24.31 -0.82 1.80
C SER A 106 -25.31 -1.89 2.18
N GLY A 107 -25.24 -3.06 1.53
CA GLY A 107 -25.99 -4.24 1.94
C GLY A 107 -25.59 -4.78 3.32
N GLU A 108 -24.38 -4.43 3.80
CA GLU A 108 -23.81 -4.83 5.08
C GLU A 108 -23.24 -3.61 5.85
N PRO A 109 -24.08 -2.70 6.38
CA PRO A 109 -23.64 -1.45 7.00
C PRO A 109 -22.63 -1.66 8.15
N GLY A 110 -22.81 -2.70 8.95
CA GLY A 110 -21.91 -3.03 10.07
C GLY A 110 -20.50 -3.42 9.62
N VAL A 111 -20.38 -4.15 8.50
CA VAL A 111 -19.11 -4.50 7.88
C VAL A 111 -18.44 -3.26 7.32
N THR A 112 -19.21 -2.44 6.57
CA THR A 112 -18.74 -1.18 6.00
C THR A 112 -18.19 -0.25 7.07
N LEU A 113 -18.94 0.03 8.15
CA LEU A 113 -18.49 0.92 9.22
C LEU A 113 -17.22 0.42 9.90
N ARG A 114 -17.11 -0.87 10.13
CA ARG A 114 -15.91 -1.46 10.74
C ARG A 114 -14.69 -1.35 9.82
N ARG A 115 -14.83 -1.68 8.52
CA ARG A 115 -13.74 -1.59 7.54
C ARG A 115 -13.35 -0.14 7.26
N ALA A 116 -14.31 0.76 7.12
CA ALA A 116 -14.06 2.20 6.97
C ALA A 116 -13.45 2.82 8.23
N GLY A 117 -13.88 2.40 9.42
CA GLY A 117 -13.29 2.81 10.69
C GLY A 117 -11.81 2.40 10.78
N LEU A 118 -11.45 1.18 10.36
CA LEU A 118 -10.05 0.75 10.28
C LEU A 118 -9.26 1.61 9.27
N ALA A 119 -9.83 1.92 8.12
CA ALA A 119 -9.19 2.81 7.15
C ALA A 119 -8.89 4.20 7.74
N VAL A 120 -9.84 4.78 8.50
CA VAL A 120 -9.62 6.05 9.24
C VAL A 120 -8.47 5.91 10.22
N VAL A 121 -8.49 4.86 11.04
CA VAL A 121 -7.44 4.60 12.05
C VAL A 121 -6.07 4.52 11.39
N LEU A 122 -5.92 3.77 10.31
CA LEU A 122 -4.63 3.56 9.64
C LEU A 122 -4.13 4.82 8.95
N VAL A 123 -4.99 5.50 8.18
CA VAL A 123 -4.60 6.73 7.46
C VAL A 123 -4.17 7.82 8.43
N ILE A 124 -4.99 8.09 9.44
CA ILE A 124 -4.69 9.13 10.42
C ILE A 124 -3.44 8.74 11.23
N SER A 125 -3.32 7.48 11.67
CA SER A 125 -2.14 7.00 12.38
C SER A 125 -0.85 7.20 11.60
N ALA A 126 -0.81 6.75 10.35
CA ALA A 126 0.40 6.85 9.54
C ALA A 126 0.82 8.32 9.31
N LEU A 127 -0.13 9.18 8.95
CA LEU A 127 0.17 10.59 8.66
C LEU A 127 0.61 11.35 9.91
N LEU A 128 -0.10 11.20 11.03
CA LEU A 128 0.22 11.89 12.26
C LEU A 128 1.51 11.38 12.92
N ALA A 129 1.74 10.06 12.91
CA ALA A 129 2.96 9.48 13.46
C ALA A 129 4.19 9.94 12.69
N VAL A 130 4.13 9.95 11.34
CA VAL A 130 5.22 10.46 10.50
C VAL A 130 5.42 11.95 10.72
N GLU A 131 4.34 12.74 10.86
CA GLU A 131 4.47 14.19 11.14
C GLU A 131 5.13 14.46 12.48
N THR A 132 4.73 13.72 13.52
CA THR A 132 5.26 13.89 14.89
C THR A 132 6.73 13.47 14.98
N VAL A 133 7.10 12.36 14.36
CA VAL A 133 8.47 11.80 14.39
C VAL A 133 9.40 12.51 13.38
N GLY A 134 8.86 12.92 12.24
CA GLY A 134 9.57 13.48 11.09
C GLY A 134 9.99 12.44 10.08
N ALA A 135 9.99 12.83 8.79
CA ALA A 135 10.21 11.93 7.65
C ALA A 135 11.50 11.09 7.76
N GLU A 136 12.63 11.74 8.08
CA GLU A 136 13.93 11.06 8.14
C GLU A 136 13.98 9.98 9.24
N ARG A 137 13.47 10.29 10.43
CA ARG A 137 13.47 9.35 11.57
C ARG A 137 12.45 8.23 11.34
N SER A 138 11.32 8.54 10.75
CA SER A 138 10.32 7.53 10.35
C SER A 138 10.91 6.56 9.33
N LEU A 139 11.68 7.05 8.35
CA LEU A 139 12.38 6.20 7.40
C LEU A 139 13.40 5.30 8.10
N VAL A 140 14.16 5.82 9.07
CA VAL A 140 15.14 5.00 9.83
C VAL A 140 14.43 3.87 10.58
N LEU A 141 13.33 4.16 11.28
CA LEU A 141 12.55 3.14 12.00
C LEU A 141 11.97 2.11 11.03
N TRP A 142 11.39 2.57 9.92
CA TRP A 142 10.83 1.66 8.91
C TRP A 142 11.90 0.76 8.29
N ARG A 143 13.09 1.29 8.00
CA ARG A 143 14.23 0.48 7.52
C ARG A 143 14.59 -0.64 8.49
N TRP A 144 14.67 -0.34 9.80
CA TRP A 144 14.97 -1.36 10.81
C TRP A 144 13.87 -2.44 10.88
N VAL A 145 12.61 -2.05 10.80
CA VAL A 145 11.49 -3.00 10.76
C VAL A 145 11.57 -3.86 9.49
N LEU A 146 11.80 -3.26 8.32
CA LEU A 146 11.92 -4.01 7.06
C LEU A 146 13.11 -4.99 7.09
N ALA A 147 14.26 -4.58 7.62
CA ALA A 147 15.42 -5.46 7.78
C ALA A 147 15.14 -6.63 8.73
N ALA A 148 14.51 -6.36 9.87
CA ALA A 148 14.12 -7.39 10.83
C ALA A 148 13.08 -8.36 10.24
N VAL A 149 12.07 -7.84 9.56
CA VAL A 149 11.05 -8.64 8.85
C VAL A 149 11.70 -9.51 7.77
N LEU A 150 12.63 -8.97 6.97
CA LEU A 150 13.36 -9.76 5.98
C LEU A 150 14.17 -10.88 6.63
N ALA A 151 14.89 -10.58 7.73
CA ALA A 151 15.65 -11.57 8.46
C ALA A 151 14.76 -12.70 9.01
N VAL A 152 13.62 -12.35 9.61
CA VAL A 152 12.64 -13.33 10.10
C VAL A 152 12.05 -14.14 8.95
N ASN A 153 11.67 -13.49 7.85
CA ASN A 153 11.15 -14.17 6.66
C ASN A 153 12.14 -15.20 6.12
N VAL A 154 13.40 -14.83 5.94
CA VAL A 154 14.44 -15.75 5.43
C VAL A 154 14.73 -16.88 6.42
N ALA A 155 14.86 -16.56 7.71
CA ALA A 155 15.12 -17.57 8.73
C ALA A 155 13.94 -18.55 8.86
N SER A 156 12.70 -18.06 8.82
CA SER A 156 11.50 -18.90 9.01
C SER A 156 11.35 -20.01 7.97
N ILE A 157 11.88 -19.83 6.76
CA ILE A 157 11.84 -20.86 5.70
C ILE A 157 12.45 -22.19 6.14
N HIS A 158 13.44 -22.15 7.01
CA HIS A 158 14.15 -23.35 7.47
C HIS A 158 13.51 -24.00 8.69
N PHE A 159 12.72 -23.28 9.47
CA PHE A 159 12.21 -23.73 10.77
C PHE A 159 10.70 -23.81 10.86
N ILE A 160 9.97 -23.12 9.97
CA ILE A 160 8.52 -22.98 10.03
C ILE A 160 7.91 -23.46 8.70
N PRO A 161 7.24 -24.65 8.68
CA PRO A 161 6.66 -25.17 7.43
C PRO A 161 5.68 -24.19 6.78
N GLN A 162 4.92 -23.41 7.59
CA GLN A 162 3.96 -22.42 7.13
C GLN A 162 4.60 -21.20 6.46
N ALA A 163 5.91 -21.03 6.53
CA ALA A 163 6.61 -19.96 5.80
C ALA A 163 6.74 -20.23 4.29
N VAL A 164 6.35 -21.43 3.85
CA VAL A 164 6.31 -21.84 2.44
C VAL A 164 4.92 -22.34 2.13
N HIS A 165 4.43 -22.12 0.91
CA HIS A 165 3.18 -22.73 0.45
C HIS A 165 3.34 -24.24 0.34
N LEU A 166 2.49 -24.98 1.06
CA LEU A 166 2.57 -26.43 1.19
C LEU A 166 1.78 -27.15 0.09
N ALA A 167 2.18 -28.38 -0.21
CA ALA A 167 1.38 -29.26 -1.03
C ALA A 167 0.05 -29.56 -0.34
N GLY A 168 -1.07 -29.45 -1.09
CA GLY A 168 -2.42 -29.65 -0.54
C GLY A 168 -3.15 -28.35 -0.18
N GLU A 169 -2.54 -27.19 -0.36
CA GLU A 169 -3.27 -25.94 -0.40
C GLU A 169 -4.15 -25.89 -1.66
N ALA A 170 -5.21 -25.06 -1.63
CA ALA A 170 -6.22 -25.03 -2.68
C ALA A 170 -5.68 -24.71 -4.08
N ASP A 171 -4.60 -23.91 -4.18
CA ASP A 171 -3.86 -23.68 -5.42
C ASP A 171 -2.53 -24.46 -5.43
N PRO A 172 -2.45 -25.63 -6.08
CA PRO A 172 -1.23 -26.42 -6.17
C PRO A 172 -0.07 -25.69 -6.87
N SER A 173 -0.35 -24.69 -7.70
CA SER A 173 0.68 -23.89 -8.41
C SER A 173 1.54 -23.05 -7.47
N LEU A 174 1.07 -22.80 -6.26
CA LEU A 174 1.79 -22.05 -5.23
C LEU A 174 2.84 -22.88 -4.51
N THR A 175 2.75 -24.21 -4.56
CA THR A 175 3.60 -25.14 -3.79
C THR A 175 5.08 -24.79 -3.93
N GLY A 176 5.76 -24.62 -2.78
CA GLY A 176 7.17 -24.27 -2.71
C GLY A 176 7.47 -22.79 -2.87
N ALA A 177 6.48 -21.91 -3.12
CA ALA A 177 6.70 -20.46 -3.10
C ALA A 177 6.85 -19.97 -1.66
N TRP A 178 7.83 -19.08 -1.43
CA TRP A 178 8.06 -18.50 -0.10
C TRP A 178 7.00 -17.45 0.23
N ARG A 179 6.49 -17.48 1.45
CA ARG A 179 5.56 -16.47 1.98
C ARG A 179 5.99 -15.87 3.32
N GLY A 180 6.94 -16.51 4.01
CA GLY A 180 7.47 -16.01 5.29
C GLY A 180 6.37 -15.82 6.33
N LEU A 181 6.32 -14.65 6.94
CA LEU A 181 5.34 -14.23 7.96
C LEU A 181 3.89 -14.16 7.40
N TYR A 182 3.73 -14.06 6.08
CA TYR A 182 2.48 -13.65 5.45
C TYR A 182 1.63 -14.84 4.98
N GLY A 183 0.33 -14.62 4.83
CA GLY A 183 -0.59 -15.62 4.33
C GLY A 183 -0.40 -15.97 2.85
N HIS A 184 0.19 -15.06 2.05
CA HIS A 184 0.30 -15.23 0.60
C HIS A 184 1.63 -14.73 0.04
N LYS A 185 2.16 -15.41 -0.98
CA LYS A 185 3.44 -15.08 -1.64
C LYS A 185 3.50 -13.67 -2.24
N ASN A 186 2.37 -13.14 -2.72
CA ASN A 186 2.35 -11.79 -3.33
C ASN A 186 2.56 -10.69 -2.28
N ILE A 187 2.00 -10.87 -1.08
CA ILE A 187 2.25 -9.98 0.07
C ILE A 187 3.72 -10.03 0.46
N ALA A 188 4.29 -11.24 0.60
CA ALA A 188 5.72 -11.42 0.89
C ALA A 188 6.60 -10.78 -0.19
N GLY A 189 6.25 -10.96 -1.47
CA GLY A 189 6.95 -10.36 -2.60
C GLY A 189 6.93 -8.84 -2.58
N SER A 190 5.79 -8.22 -2.27
CA SER A 190 5.69 -6.76 -2.19
C SER A 190 6.52 -6.17 -1.05
N VAL A 191 6.57 -6.84 0.10
CA VAL A 191 7.44 -6.44 1.23
C VAL A 191 8.92 -6.57 0.86
N GLY A 192 9.31 -7.66 0.19
CA GLY A 192 10.66 -7.83 -0.33
C GLY A 192 11.03 -6.72 -1.32
N ALA A 193 10.14 -6.40 -2.25
CA ALA A 193 10.34 -5.31 -3.22
C ALA A 193 10.46 -3.93 -2.54
N MET A 194 9.56 -3.60 -1.62
CA MET A 194 9.66 -2.36 -0.82
C MET A 194 10.97 -2.29 -0.04
N THR A 195 11.41 -3.40 0.56
CA THR A 195 12.68 -3.49 1.27
C THR A 195 13.84 -3.19 0.33
N ALA A 196 13.89 -3.81 -0.86
CA ALA A 196 14.93 -3.55 -1.84
C ALA A 196 14.98 -2.08 -2.26
N ILE A 197 13.82 -1.46 -2.57
CA ILE A 197 13.73 -0.03 -2.93
C ILE A 197 14.26 0.84 -1.80
N VAL A 198 13.80 0.61 -0.56
CA VAL A 198 14.17 1.42 0.60
C VAL A 198 15.68 1.35 0.87
N PHE A 199 16.29 0.18 0.73
CA PHE A 199 17.74 0.03 1.00
C PHE A 199 18.62 0.54 -0.15
N LEU A 200 18.14 0.51 -1.41
CA LEU A 200 18.90 1.03 -2.56
C LEU A 200 18.87 2.57 -2.67
N PHE A 201 17.76 3.21 -2.28
CA PHE A 201 17.57 4.65 -2.47
C PHE A 201 17.66 5.48 -1.20
N ALA A 202 17.65 4.88 0.01
CA ALA A 202 17.63 5.67 1.23
C ALA A 202 18.82 6.62 1.32
N PRO A 203 18.58 7.89 1.62
CA PRO A 203 19.64 8.88 1.75
C PRO A 203 20.49 8.61 2.98
N HIS A 204 21.80 8.75 2.81
CA HIS A 204 22.77 8.76 3.89
C HIS A 204 23.66 9.98 3.82
N PRO A 205 23.75 10.78 4.88
CA PRO A 205 24.54 12.03 4.83
C PRO A 205 26.05 11.81 4.60
N SER A 206 26.62 10.69 4.99
CA SER A 206 28.00 10.28 4.69
C SER A 206 28.22 8.85 5.16
N PRO A 207 27.75 7.84 4.39
CA PRO A 207 27.90 6.47 4.83
C PRO A 207 29.34 6.01 4.68
N GLY A 208 29.90 5.46 5.74
CA GLY A 208 31.14 4.65 5.66
C GLY A 208 30.92 3.45 4.72
N LEU A 209 32.00 2.90 4.20
CA LEU A 209 31.97 1.75 3.28
C LEU A 209 31.17 0.58 3.85
N PHE A 210 31.34 0.26 5.13
CA PHE A 210 30.62 -0.83 5.80
C PHE A 210 29.11 -0.67 5.69
N ARG A 211 28.59 0.54 5.92
CA ARG A 211 27.14 0.79 5.85
C ARG A 211 26.61 0.67 4.42
N LYS A 212 27.36 1.15 3.43
CA LYS A 212 26.99 0.97 2.01
C LYS A 212 26.94 -0.50 1.63
N VAL A 213 27.94 -1.27 2.04
CA VAL A 213 27.99 -2.72 1.78
C VAL A 213 26.80 -3.42 2.45
N LEU A 214 26.50 -3.08 3.70
CA LEU A 214 25.36 -3.64 4.43
C LEU A 214 24.03 -3.32 3.75
N ASP A 215 23.81 -2.08 3.31
CA ASP A 215 22.58 -1.69 2.62
C ASP A 215 22.41 -2.44 1.29
N VAL A 216 23.49 -2.57 0.52
CA VAL A 216 23.47 -3.36 -0.72
C VAL A 216 23.23 -4.84 -0.42
N ALA A 217 23.85 -5.39 0.62
CA ALA A 217 23.65 -6.79 1.00
C ALA A 217 22.19 -7.07 1.39
N ILE A 218 21.57 -6.17 2.17
CA ILE A 218 20.13 -6.28 2.53
C ILE A 218 19.26 -6.15 1.28
N ALA A 219 19.57 -5.22 0.39
CA ALA A 219 18.80 -5.06 -0.85
C ALA A 219 18.90 -6.30 -1.75
N VAL A 220 20.09 -6.88 -1.90
CA VAL A 220 20.29 -8.12 -2.65
C VAL A 220 19.54 -9.30 -2.01
N ALA A 221 19.60 -9.42 -0.68
CA ALA A 221 18.83 -10.43 0.04
C ALA A 221 17.33 -10.25 -0.14
N ALA A 222 16.82 -9.01 -0.13
CA ALA A 222 15.42 -8.69 -0.38
C ALA A 222 14.98 -9.03 -1.80
N VAL A 223 15.80 -8.76 -2.81
CA VAL A 223 15.56 -9.19 -4.20
C VAL A 223 15.55 -10.72 -4.28
N GLY A 224 16.52 -11.39 -3.68
CA GLY A 224 16.59 -12.86 -3.62
C GLY A 224 15.33 -13.45 -2.97
N PHE A 225 14.89 -12.89 -1.84
CA PHE A 225 13.64 -13.30 -1.20
C PHE A 225 12.44 -13.08 -2.14
N THR A 226 12.34 -11.92 -2.80
CA THR A 226 11.27 -11.63 -3.76
C THR A 226 11.24 -12.65 -4.92
N VAL A 227 12.40 -13.05 -5.43
CA VAL A 227 12.50 -14.12 -6.45
C VAL A 227 11.95 -15.43 -5.90
N MET A 228 12.31 -15.81 -4.68
CA MET A 228 11.88 -17.06 -4.05
C MET A 228 10.38 -17.08 -3.71
N THR A 229 9.73 -15.92 -3.55
CA THR A 229 8.27 -15.84 -3.44
C THR A 229 7.56 -16.23 -4.74
N ARG A 230 8.26 -16.29 -5.88
CA ARG A 230 7.68 -16.51 -7.21
C ARG A 230 6.56 -15.52 -7.55
N SER A 231 6.55 -14.33 -6.93
CA SER A 231 5.62 -13.26 -7.27
C SER A 231 6.11 -12.53 -8.52
N LYS A 232 5.59 -12.91 -9.69
CA LYS A 232 5.95 -12.31 -10.98
C LYS A 232 5.65 -10.80 -11.00
N SER A 233 4.50 -10.39 -10.44
CA SER A 233 4.09 -8.98 -10.35
C SER A 233 5.07 -8.17 -9.50
N SER A 234 5.34 -8.60 -8.27
CA SER A 234 6.25 -7.86 -7.37
C SER A 234 7.66 -7.73 -7.96
N LEU A 235 8.19 -8.79 -8.59
CA LEU A 235 9.53 -8.77 -9.17
C LEU A 235 9.62 -7.88 -10.42
N GLY A 236 8.66 -8.00 -11.34
CA GLY A 236 8.62 -7.18 -12.56
C GLY A 236 8.44 -5.70 -12.23
N LEU A 237 7.52 -5.39 -11.32
CA LEU A 237 7.24 -4.01 -10.91
C LEU A 237 8.36 -3.40 -10.06
N LEU A 238 9.11 -4.20 -9.30
CA LEU A 238 10.34 -3.75 -8.65
C LEU A 238 11.34 -3.22 -9.68
N ALA A 239 11.60 -3.95 -10.75
CA ALA A 239 12.53 -3.50 -11.79
C ALA A 239 12.10 -2.16 -12.40
N VAL A 240 10.80 -2.01 -12.73
CA VAL A 240 10.24 -0.76 -13.25
C VAL A 240 10.38 0.38 -12.24
N ALA A 241 10.07 0.14 -10.97
CA ALA A 241 10.18 1.15 -9.92
C ALA A 241 11.62 1.62 -9.69
N LEU A 242 12.60 0.70 -9.75
CA LEU A 242 14.02 1.05 -9.67
C LEU A 242 14.45 1.95 -10.82
N ILE A 243 14.03 1.64 -12.05
CA ILE A 243 14.28 2.50 -13.22
C ILE A 243 13.68 3.89 -12.98
N PHE A 244 12.44 3.97 -12.52
CA PHE A 244 11.77 5.25 -12.24
C PHE A 244 12.48 6.07 -11.16
N GLY A 245 12.92 5.44 -10.07
CA GLY A 245 13.70 6.11 -9.04
C GLY A 245 15.04 6.65 -9.54
N VAL A 246 15.77 5.85 -10.35
CA VAL A 246 17.05 6.26 -10.95
C VAL A 246 16.84 7.41 -11.92
N VAL A 247 15.86 7.30 -12.83
CA VAL A 247 15.55 8.34 -13.83
C VAL A 247 15.16 9.63 -13.13
N TYR A 248 14.29 9.57 -12.11
CA TYR A 248 13.91 10.74 -11.32
C TYR A 248 15.14 11.41 -10.68
N ARG A 249 16.02 10.62 -10.05
CA ARG A 249 17.25 11.12 -9.40
C ARG A 249 18.21 11.79 -10.39
N VAL A 250 18.40 11.17 -11.56
CA VAL A 250 19.30 11.70 -12.61
C VAL A 250 18.72 12.97 -13.22
N ALA A 251 17.44 12.97 -13.54
CA ALA A 251 16.73 14.11 -14.09
C ALA A 251 16.85 15.33 -13.19
N TRP A 252 16.60 15.12 -11.90
CA TRP A 252 16.65 16.19 -10.91
C TRP A 252 18.06 16.77 -10.73
N LYS A 253 19.09 15.92 -10.72
CA LYS A 253 20.50 16.34 -10.58
C LYS A 253 21.03 17.07 -11.82
N ARG A 254 20.51 16.76 -12.99
CA ARG A 254 20.97 17.36 -14.26
C ARG A 254 20.10 18.51 -14.73
N ASP A 255 19.16 18.96 -13.89
CA ASP A 255 18.18 20.00 -14.27
C ASP A 255 17.43 19.70 -15.58
N LEU A 256 17.40 18.40 -15.92
CA LEU A 256 16.67 17.89 -17.06
C LEU A 256 15.19 17.95 -16.74
N ASP A 257 14.59 19.00 -17.20
CA ASP A 257 13.29 19.49 -16.84
C ASP A 257 12.12 18.50 -17.11
N ARG A 258 10.95 18.92 -16.75
CA ARG A 258 9.56 18.47 -16.96
C ARG A 258 9.36 17.41 -18.06
N THR A 259 10.19 17.44 -19.12
CA THR A 259 10.18 16.50 -20.24
C THR A 259 10.32 15.04 -19.77
N ILE A 260 11.09 14.75 -18.74
CA ILE A 260 11.31 13.37 -18.28
C ILE A 260 10.11 12.84 -17.51
N VAL A 261 9.45 13.66 -16.69
CA VAL A 261 8.20 13.25 -16.01
C VAL A 261 7.10 13.06 -17.05
N ILE A 262 7.07 13.91 -18.08
CA ILE A 262 6.15 13.75 -19.24
C ILE A 262 6.50 12.48 -20.02
N VAL A 263 7.77 12.25 -20.32
CA VAL A 263 8.23 11.03 -21.02
C VAL A 263 7.95 9.78 -20.19
N MET A 264 8.15 9.83 -18.87
CA MET A 264 7.81 8.70 -17.99
C MET A 264 6.30 8.49 -17.89
N GLY A 265 5.51 9.56 -17.77
CA GLY A 265 4.05 9.49 -17.82
C GLY A 265 3.57 8.98 -19.17
N ALA A 266 4.19 9.41 -20.28
CA ALA A 266 3.90 8.92 -21.61
C ALA A 266 4.33 7.47 -21.82
N LEU A 267 5.50 7.06 -21.30
CA LEU A 267 5.93 5.66 -21.30
C LEU A 267 5.01 4.78 -20.46
N LEU A 268 4.56 5.26 -19.31
CA LEU A 268 3.57 4.56 -18.51
C LEU A 268 2.23 4.44 -19.22
N ALA A 269 1.79 5.54 -19.86
CA ALA A 269 0.60 5.56 -20.71
C ALA A 269 0.75 4.67 -21.94
N ILE A 270 1.93 4.63 -22.56
CA ILE A 270 2.25 3.75 -23.69
C ILE A 270 2.29 2.28 -23.23
N VAL A 271 2.92 1.97 -22.09
CA VAL A 271 2.91 0.62 -21.52
C VAL A 271 1.48 0.21 -21.18
N ALA A 272 0.69 1.08 -20.57
CA ALA A 272 -0.73 0.84 -20.32
C ALA A 272 -1.54 0.71 -21.61
N ALA A 273 -1.28 1.56 -22.60
CA ALA A 273 -1.94 1.51 -23.91
C ALA A 273 -1.48 0.30 -24.74
N VAL A 274 -0.21 -0.08 -24.69
CA VAL A 274 0.29 -1.32 -25.29
C VAL A 274 -0.33 -2.53 -24.60
N PHE A 275 -0.53 -2.51 -23.29
CA PHE A 275 -1.31 -3.54 -22.60
C PHE A 275 -2.79 -3.55 -23.00
N VAL A 276 -3.36 -2.40 -23.36
CA VAL A 276 -4.77 -2.29 -23.79
C VAL A 276 -4.94 -2.49 -25.31
N ILE A 277 -3.94 -2.15 -26.12
CA ILE A 277 -4.01 -2.10 -27.60
C ILE A 277 -3.19 -3.21 -28.25
N ALA A 278 -2.19 -3.80 -27.55
CA ALA A 278 -1.40 -4.89 -28.07
C ALA A 278 -2.34 -6.04 -28.39
N ASP A 279 -2.60 -6.11 -29.66
CA ASP A 279 -3.29 -7.14 -30.40
C ASP A 279 -4.31 -7.93 -29.56
N GLN A 280 -5.58 -7.67 -29.80
CA GLN A 280 -6.67 -8.46 -29.18
C GLN A 280 -6.40 -9.97 -29.26
N SER A 281 -5.55 -10.42 -30.19
CA SER A 281 -5.10 -11.79 -30.33
C SER A 281 -4.01 -12.19 -29.33
N ILE A 282 -3.10 -11.30 -28.92
CA ILE A 282 -2.12 -11.57 -27.85
C ILE A 282 -2.83 -11.50 -26.51
N ILE A 283 -3.68 -10.51 -26.31
CA ILE A 283 -4.58 -10.43 -25.16
C ILE A 283 -5.47 -11.68 -25.14
N ALA A 284 -6.12 -12.04 -26.26
CA ALA A 284 -6.94 -13.23 -26.34
C ALA A 284 -6.15 -14.53 -26.12
N ARG A 285 -4.88 -14.64 -26.53
CA ARG A 285 -4.03 -15.81 -26.24
C ARG A 285 -3.52 -15.81 -24.80
N LEU A 286 -3.16 -14.66 -24.24
CA LEU A 286 -2.88 -14.50 -22.82
C LEU A 286 -4.12 -14.77 -21.97
N PHE A 287 -5.31 -14.48 -22.52
CA PHE A 287 -6.60 -14.72 -21.91
C PHE A 287 -7.18 -16.13 -22.23
N GLN A 288 -6.64 -16.86 -23.20
CA GLN A 288 -7.03 -18.22 -23.54
C GLN A 288 -6.36 -19.29 -22.67
N ASP A 289 -5.27 -18.97 -21.96
CA ASP A 289 -4.78 -19.80 -20.88
C ASP A 289 -5.26 -19.25 -19.52
N PRO A 290 -6.37 -19.79 -18.98
CA PRO A 290 -6.89 -19.39 -17.67
C PRO A 290 -5.88 -19.53 -16.54
N ARG A 291 -4.80 -20.31 -16.76
CA ARG A 291 -3.76 -20.58 -15.75
C ARG A 291 -2.71 -19.46 -15.64
N GLU A 292 -2.51 -18.64 -16.67
CA GLU A 292 -1.50 -17.56 -16.60
C GLU A 292 -1.90 -16.41 -15.72
N PHE A 293 -3.19 -16.07 -15.61
CA PHE A 293 -3.70 -15.00 -14.75
C PHE A 293 -4.48 -15.50 -13.53
N THR A 294 -4.36 -16.79 -13.16
CA THR A 294 -4.96 -17.34 -11.93
C THR A 294 -6.42 -16.91 -11.71
N GLY A 295 -7.26 -16.94 -12.77
CA GLY A 295 -8.70 -16.61 -12.67
C GLY A 295 -9.05 -15.13 -12.53
N ARG A 296 -8.08 -14.22 -12.53
CA ARG A 296 -8.32 -12.76 -12.35
C ARG A 296 -9.26 -12.17 -13.39
N ILE A 297 -9.24 -12.70 -14.62
CA ILE A 297 -10.06 -12.22 -15.73
C ILE A 297 -11.55 -12.37 -15.43
N GLU A 298 -11.95 -13.52 -14.90
CA GLU A 298 -13.34 -13.75 -14.53
C GLU A 298 -13.79 -12.82 -13.41
N ILE A 299 -12.91 -12.55 -12.42
CA ILE A 299 -13.16 -11.58 -11.36
C ILE A 299 -13.32 -10.18 -11.94
N TRP A 300 -12.41 -9.76 -12.84
CA TRP A 300 -12.47 -8.44 -13.46
C TRP A 300 -13.70 -8.27 -14.37
N ALA A 301 -14.09 -9.32 -15.11
CA ALA A 301 -15.30 -9.29 -15.91
C ALA A 301 -16.54 -9.06 -15.06
N ALA A 302 -16.65 -9.73 -13.92
CA ALA A 302 -17.73 -9.54 -12.96
C ALA A 302 -17.71 -8.14 -12.33
N GLN A 303 -16.52 -7.63 -11.97
CA GLN A 303 -16.37 -6.26 -11.47
C GLN A 303 -16.80 -5.22 -12.50
N ILE A 304 -16.38 -5.38 -13.77
CA ILE A 304 -16.78 -4.45 -14.86
C ILE A 304 -18.28 -4.51 -15.12
N ALA A 305 -18.89 -5.70 -15.08
CA ALA A 305 -20.34 -5.84 -15.22
C ALA A 305 -21.06 -5.11 -14.08
N TYR A 306 -20.63 -5.31 -12.83
CA TYR A 306 -21.18 -4.59 -11.68
C TYR A 306 -21.03 -3.06 -11.80
N ILE A 307 -19.86 -2.57 -12.24
CA ILE A 307 -19.60 -1.13 -12.41
C ILE A 307 -20.57 -0.51 -13.43
N ARG A 308 -20.91 -1.22 -14.50
CA ARG A 308 -21.89 -0.73 -15.50
C ARG A 308 -23.25 -0.46 -14.89
N ASP A 309 -23.68 -1.30 -13.95
CA ASP A 309 -25.00 -1.19 -13.30
C ASP A 309 -24.99 -0.22 -12.11
N HIS A 310 -23.81 -0.06 -11.43
CA HIS A 310 -23.68 0.68 -10.16
C HIS A 310 -22.53 1.70 -10.20
N ALA A 311 -22.41 2.47 -11.29
CA ALA A 311 -21.23 3.29 -11.57
C ALA A 311 -20.92 4.35 -10.51
N LEU A 312 -21.94 5.00 -9.89
CA LEU A 312 -21.72 6.22 -9.12
C LEU A 312 -21.26 6.00 -7.68
N ILE A 313 -21.91 5.10 -6.95
CA ILE A 313 -21.72 4.96 -5.48
C ILE A 313 -21.17 3.60 -5.06
N GLY A 314 -21.18 2.59 -5.94
CA GLY A 314 -20.69 1.23 -5.64
C GLY A 314 -21.54 0.47 -4.61
N ALA A 315 -20.98 -0.64 -4.10
CA ALA A 315 -21.66 -1.56 -3.18
C ALA A 315 -21.66 -1.12 -1.71
N GLY A 316 -20.85 -0.15 -1.36
CA GLY A 316 -20.44 0.17 0.00
C GLY A 316 -18.98 -0.28 0.27
N PHE A 317 -18.25 0.51 1.05
CA PHE A 317 -16.84 0.28 1.28
C PHE A 317 -16.57 -1.10 1.87
N GLY A 318 -15.76 -1.88 1.15
CA GLY A 318 -15.34 -3.21 1.55
C GLY A 318 -16.41 -4.29 1.52
N THR A 319 -17.59 -4.09 0.88
CA THR A 319 -18.69 -5.05 0.90
C THR A 319 -19.04 -5.65 -0.47
N PHE A 320 -18.21 -5.45 -1.50
CA PHE A 320 -18.43 -6.06 -2.82
C PHE A 320 -18.14 -7.56 -2.83
N SER A 321 -17.10 -8.00 -2.14
CA SER A 321 -16.66 -9.39 -1.98
C SER A 321 -16.43 -9.69 -0.49
N ASP A 322 -16.21 -10.96 -0.14
CA ASP A 322 -15.90 -11.38 1.24
C ASP A 322 -17.01 -11.04 2.28
N THR A 323 -18.26 -11.04 1.85
CA THR A 323 -19.45 -10.89 2.69
C THR A 323 -20.39 -12.12 2.61
N GLY A 324 -19.83 -13.27 2.25
CA GLY A 324 -20.55 -14.54 2.16
C GLY A 324 -21.71 -14.51 1.14
N GLY A 325 -22.88 -14.98 1.55
CA GLY A 325 -24.06 -15.04 0.69
C GLY A 325 -24.62 -13.70 0.23
N LEU A 326 -24.25 -12.61 0.94
CA LEU A 326 -24.70 -11.25 0.66
C LEU A 326 -23.75 -10.48 -0.26
N SER A 327 -22.66 -11.11 -0.73
CA SER A 327 -21.71 -10.49 -1.64
C SER A 327 -22.37 -10.15 -2.99
N PRO A 328 -22.39 -8.87 -3.42
CA PRO A 328 -22.90 -8.46 -4.72
C PRO A 328 -22.20 -9.16 -5.90
N LEU A 329 -20.94 -9.59 -5.71
CA LEU A 329 -20.18 -10.34 -6.70
C LEU A 329 -20.91 -11.58 -7.19
N ARG A 330 -21.64 -12.28 -6.31
CA ARG A 330 -22.38 -13.52 -6.62
C ARG A 330 -23.45 -13.33 -7.70
N ASN A 331 -24.02 -12.14 -7.81
CA ASN A 331 -25.05 -11.85 -8.81
C ASN A 331 -24.50 -11.78 -10.24
N TYR A 332 -23.17 -11.70 -10.40
CA TYR A 332 -22.51 -11.51 -11.68
C TYR A 332 -21.69 -12.71 -12.17
N ILE A 333 -21.60 -13.77 -11.37
CA ILE A 333 -20.73 -14.91 -11.63
C ILE A 333 -21.45 -16.26 -11.68
N GLY A 334 -22.74 -16.32 -11.29
CA GLY A 334 -23.48 -17.57 -11.15
C GLY A 334 -22.79 -18.52 -10.15
N ASP A 335 -22.73 -19.82 -10.48
CA ASP A 335 -22.08 -20.87 -9.66
C ASP A 335 -20.55 -20.98 -9.86
N SER A 336 -19.90 -19.92 -10.35
CA SER A 336 -18.46 -19.91 -10.56
C SER A 336 -17.68 -19.88 -9.24
N TRP A 337 -16.47 -20.49 -9.22
CA TRP A 337 -15.51 -20.43 -8.11
C TRP A 337 -15.13 -18.98 -7.71
N VAL A 338 -15.28 -18.02 -8.63
CA VAL A 338 -15.04 -16.57 -8.41
C VAL A 338 -15.85 -16.04 -7.23
N GLY A 339 -16.98 -16.65 -6.89
CA GLY A 339 -17.77 -16.31 -5.69
C GLY A 339 -17.04 -16.48 -4.37
N ALA A 340 -15.95 -17.24 -4.35
CA ALA A 340 -15.07 -17.39 -3.20
C ALA A 340 -13.94 -16.36 -3.15
N ALA A 341 -13.77 -15.52 -4.21
CA ALA A 341 -12.71 -14.53 -4.23
C ALA A 341 -12.92 -13.47 -3.14
N SER A 342 -11.92 -13.28 -2.29
CA SER A 342 -11.96 -12.30 -1.21
C SER A 342 -11.71 -10.87 -1.69
N HIS A 343 -11.00 -10.70 -2.82
CA HIS A 343 -10.66 -9.40 -3.41
C HIS A 343 -10.41 -9.49 -4.91
N GLY A 344 -10.43 -8.31 -5.58
CA GLY A 344 -10.44 -8.24 -7.04
C GLY A 344 -9.07 -8.35 -7.72
N HIS A 345 -7.97 -8.45 -7.01
CA HIS A 345 -6.60 -8.38 -7.56
C HIS A 345 -6.36 -7.20 -8.50
N ASN A 346 -7.08 -6.11 -8.30
CA ASN A 346 -6.90 -4.83 -8.97
C ASN A 346 -7.48 -3.73 -8.09
N GLY A 347 -6.62 -2.92 -7.48
CA GLY A 347 -7.04 -1.88 -6.53
C GLY A 347 -7.91 -0.81 -7.16
N TYR A 348 -7.75 -0.50 -8.44
CA TYR A 348 -8.56 0.50 -9.13
C TYR A 348 -9.99 0.02 -9.39
N LEU A 349 -10.14 -1.21 -9.88
CA LEU A 349 -11.46 -1.82 -10.03
C LEU A 349 -12.13 -2.04 -8.66
N GLN A 350 -11.36 -2.43 -7.64
CA GLN A 350 -11.88 -2.60 -6.29
C GLN A 350 -12.44 -1.29 -5.71
N LEU A 351 -11.78 -0.15 -5.93
CA LEU A 351 -12.32 1.15 -5.55
C LEU A 351 -13.66 1.45 -6.28
N LEU A 352 -13.71 1.20 -7.58
CA LEU A 352 -14.93 1.46 -8.37
C LEU A 352 -16.10 0.58 -7.92
N VAL A 353 -15.91 -0.71 -7.65
CA VAL A 353 -17.00 -1.59 -7.21
C VAL A 353 -17.45 -1.30 -5.78
N THR A 354 -16.56 -0.79 -4.91
CA THR A 354 -16.89 -0.58 -3.49
C THR A 354 -17.43 0.82 -3.22
N ILE A 355 -16.79 1.86 -3.74
CA ILE A 355 -17.11 3.27 -3.42
C ILE A 355 -17.54 4.09 -4.66
N GLY A 356 -17.67 3.42 -5.82
CA GLY A 356 -18.15 4.01 -7.07
C GLY A 356 -17.22 5.07 -7.65
N ALA A 357 -17.67 5.72 -8.72
CA ALA A 357 -16.92 6.76 -9.40
C ALA A 357 -16.64 7.98 -8.50
N VAL A 358 -17.56 8.36 -7.61
CA VAL A 358 -17.34 9.48 -6.69
C VAL A 358 -16.16 9.19 -5.75
N GLY A 359 -16.17 8.04 -5.07
CA GLY A 359 -15.08 7.65 -4.20
C GLY A 359 -13.78 7.42 -4.95
N PHE A 360 -13.86 6.84 -6.16
CA PHE A 360 -12.70 6.64 -7.04
C PHE A 360 -12.04 7.97 -7.42
N LEU A 361 -12.80 8.99 -7.79
CA LEU A 361 -12.27 10.32 -8.14
C LEU A 361 -11.60 10.99 -6.94
N LEU A 362 -12.18 10.87 -5.73
CA LEU A 362 -11.54 11.35 -4.50
C LEU A 362 -10.23 10.61 -4.21
N ALA A 363 -10.22 9.28 -4.36
CA ALA A 363 -9.02 8.46 -4.20
C ALA A 363 -7.96 8.81 -5.26
N PHE A 364 -8.35 8.92 -6.51
CA PHE A 364 -7.46 9.29 -7.61
C PHE A 364 -6.83 10.67 -7.39
N ALA A 365 -7.64 11.66 -7.04
CA ALA A 365 -7.16 13.01 -6.76
C ALA A 365 -6.24 13.05 -5.52
N GLY A 366 -6.64 12.40 -4.41
CA GLY A 366 -5.92 12.46 -3.12
C GLY A 366 -4.72 11.54 -3.03
N LEU A 367 -4.79 10.34 -3.62
CA LEU A 367 -3.72 9.34 -3.54
C LEU A 367 -2.76 9.41 -4.73
N ILE A 368 -3.18 9.86 -5.91
CA ILE A 368 -2.33 9.83 -7.09
C ILE A 368 -1.95 11.25 -7.54
N VAL A 369 -2.94 12.09 -7.84
CA VAL A 369 -2.67 13.42 -8.43
C VAL A 369 -1.93 14.34 -7.44
N ALA A 370 -2.42 14.46 -6.21
CA ALA A 370 -1.82 15.37 -5.23
C ALA A 370 -0.36 15.00 -4.88
N PRO A 371 -0.01 13.71 -4.63
CA PRO A 371 1.38 13.31 -4.47
C PRO A 371 2.22 13.55 -5.74
N ALA A 372 1.72 13.23 -6.93
CA ALA A 372 2.40 13.46 -8.19
C ALA A 372 2.77 14.93 -8.37
N LEU A 373 1.84 15.86 -8.09
CA LEU A 373 2.09 17.30 -8.11
C LEU A 373 3.14 17.74 -7.08
N THR A 374 3.22 17.04 -5.94
CA THR A 374 4.24 17.32 -4.92
C THR A 374 5.64 16.90 -5.39
N PHE A 375 5.76 15.75 -6.05
CA PHE A 375 7.02 15.34 -6.69
C PHE A 375 7.49 16.30 -7.79
N TRP A 376 6.58 17.02 -8.41
CA TRP A 376 6.89 17.98 -9.47
C TRP A 376 7.52 19.28 -8.97
N LYS A 377 7.31 19.64 -7.71
CA LYS A 377 7.88 20.86 -7.14
C LYS A 377 9.40 20.76 -7.05
N ARG A 378 10.12 21.83 -7.46
CA ARG A 378 11.57 21.90 -7.33
C ARG A 378 11.97 22.22 -5.88
N GLY A 379 13.11 21.69 -5.46
CA GLY A 379 13.68 21.90 -4.14
C GLY A 379 13.78 20.63 -3.29
N GLY A 380 14.50 20.71 -2.20
CA GLY A 380 14.56 19.69 -1.17
C GLY A 380 15.57 18.58 -1.37
N ALA A 381 15.41 17.52 -0.59
CA ALA A 381 16.32 16.38 -0.53
C ALA A 381 16.06 15.43 -1.72
N VAL A 382 16.77 15.61 -2.82
CA VAL A 382 16.62 14.81 -4.05
C VAL A 382 16.66 13.31 -3.78
N GLU A 383 17.54 12.86 -2.91
CA GLU A 383 17.71 11.44 -2.58
C GLU A 383 16.45 10.88 -1.90
N MET A 384 15.87 11.64 -0.96
CA MET A 384 14.63 11.25 -0.30
C MET A 384 13.47 11.24 -1.29
N LYS A 385 13.37 12.24 -2.16
CA LYS A 385 12.33 12.27 -3.20
C LYS A 385 12.46 11.12 -4.18
N ALA A 386 13.67 10.76 -4.59
CA ALA A 386 13.91 9.63 -5.49
C ALA A 386 13.46 8.30 -4.86
N LEU A 387 13.74 8.10 -3.57
CA LEU A 387 13.23 6.97 -2.80
C LEU A 387 11.70 6.94 -2.80
N LEU A 388 11.09 8.06 -2.36
CA LEU A 388 9.63 8.14 -2.24
C LEU A 388 8.95 8.01 -3.61
N PHE A 389 9.58 8.51 -4.69
CA PHE A 389 9.06 8.36 -6.05
C PHE A 389 9.16 6.92 -6.56
N ALA A 390 10.25 6.21 -6.26
CA ALA A 390 10.36 4.79 -6.58
C ALA A 390 9.29 3.96 -5.86
N LEU A 391 9.07 4.22 -4.56
CA LEU A 391 7.99 3.60 -3.80
C LEU A 391 6.61 3.96 -4.37
N PHE A 392 6.37 5.23 -4.69
CA PHE A 392 5.13 5.70 -5.30
C PHE A 392 4.84 4.95 -6.60
N ALA A 393 5.83 4.88 -7.50
CA ALA A 393 5.68 4.16 -8.77
C ALA A 393 5.41 2.66 -8.55
N PHE A 394 6.18 2.00 -7.65
CA PHE A 394 5.96 0.59 -7.33
C PHE A 394 4.53 0.34 -6.84
N LEU A 395 4.07 1.12 -5.87
CA LEU A 395 2.79 0.91 -5.20
C LEU A 395 1.60 1.23 -6.12
N LEU A 396 1.71 2.25 -7.00
CA LEU A 396 0.70 2.52 -8.03
C LEU A 396 0.59 1.37 -9.03
N LEU A 397 1.72 0.89 -9.52
CA LEU A 397 1.74 -0.20 -10.50
C LEU A 397 1.31 -1.53 -9.88
N HIS A 398 1.65 -1.77 -8.59
CA HIS A 398 1.26 -2.97 -7.88
C HIS A 398 -0.27 -3.08 -7.74
N ASN A 399 -0.96 -1.94 -7.58
CA ASN A 399 -2.43 -1.88 -7.60
C ASN A 399 -3.08 -2.27 -8.93
N LEU A 400 -2.35 -2.36 -10.04
CA LEU A 400 -2.88 -2.93 -11.29
C LEU A 400 -3.01 -4.46 -11.22
N MET A 401 -2.22 -5.10 -10.37
CA MET A 401 -2.11 -6.55 -10.26
C MET A 401 -2.56 -7.11 -8.91
N GLU A 402 -2.71 -6.27 -7.92
CA GLU A 402 -3.16 -6.63 -6.56
C GLU A 402 -4.10 -5.55 -6.03
N THR A 403 -4.84 -5.86 -4.96
CA THR A 403 -5.68 -4.89 -4.27
C THR A 403 -4.93 -4.38 -3.05
N ASP A 404 -4.36 -3.17 -3.13
CA ASP A 404 -3.63 -2.58 -2.01
C ASP A 404 -4.34 -1.35 -1.45
N PHE A 405 -4.93 -0.49 -2.31
CA PHE A 405 -5.56 0.75 -1.88
C PHE A 405 -6.71 0.50 -0.92
N LEU A 406 -6.61 1.11 0.26
CA LEU A 406 -7.61 1.01 1.33
C LEU A 406 -7.90 -0.44 1.79
N GLU A 407 -6.99 -1.37 1.49
CA GLU A 407 -7.12 -2.79 1.84
C GLU A 407 -6.71 -3.02 3.30
N GLY A 408 -7.64 -2.81 4.20
CA GLY A 408 -7.46 -3.06 5.63
C GLY A 408 -6.10 -2.60 6.16
N ASP A 409 -5.43 -3.43 6.94
CA ASP A 409 -4.07 -3.23 7.42
C ASP A 409 -3.00 -3.90 6.53
N GLY A 410 -3.30 -4.02 5.24
CA GLY A 410 -2.35 -4.55 4.25
C GLY A 410 -1.01 -3.83 4.28
N VAL A 411 0.08 -4.59 4.35
CA VAL A 411 1.45 -4.05 4.49
C VAL A 411 1.82 -3.09 3.36
N THR A 412 1.34 -3.35 2.15
CA THR A 412 1.56 -2.52 0.96
C THR A 412 0.85 -1.18 1.10
N TRP A 413 -0.40 -1.21 1.58
CA TRP A 413 -1.16 0.00 1.87
C TRP A 413 -0.51 0.85 2.96
N VAL A 414 -0.11 0.25 4.07
CA VAL A 414 0.60 0.98 5.14
C VAL A 414 1.92 1.56 4.63
N GLY A 415 2.68 0.80 3.82
CA GLY A 415 3.86 1.32 3.13
C GLY A 415 3.57 2.55 2.28
N TYR A 416 2.43 2.55 1.57
CA TYR A 416 1.97 3.71 0.81
C TYR A 416 1.65 4.92 1.70
N LEU A 417 0.95 4.70 2.80
CA LEU A 417 0.62 5.75 3.76
C LEU A 417 1.87 6.36 4.42
N LEU A 418 2.87 5.54 4.74
CA LEU A 418 4.16 6.04 5.25
C LEU A 418 4.87 6.90 4.20
N MET A 419 4.89 6.48 2.94
CA MET A 419 5.42 7.26 1.83
C MET A 419 4.69 8.59 1.69
N LEU A 420 3.36 8.61 1.71
CA LEU A 420 2.54 9.84 1.66
C LEU A 420 2.83 10.76 2.85
N GLY A 421 2.89 10.19 4.07
CA GLY A 421 3.22 10.93 5.28
C GLY A 421 4.58 11.59 5.21
N MET A 422 5.60 10.85 4.74
CA MET A 422 6.96 11.40 4.57
C MET A 422 7.00 12.48 3.49
N LEU A 423 6.37 12.27 2.35
CA LEU A 423 6.29 13.26 1.28
C LEU A 423 5.60 14.54 1.75
N GLY A 424 4.47 14.41 2.45
CA GLY A 424 3.73 15.54 3.03
C GLY A 424 4.54 16.30 4.10
N ASN A 425 5.26 15.58 4.97
CA ASN A 425 6.14 16.19 5.98
C ASN A 425 7.28 16.99 5.34
N LEU A 426 7.91 16.45 4.28
CA LEU A 426 8.93 17.18 3.52
C LEU A 426 8.35 18.44 2.86
N ALA A 427 7.15 18.33 2.25
CA ALA A 427 6.50 19.45 1.59
C ALA A 427 6.20 20.61 2.57
N ARG A 428 5.67 20.30 3.76
CA ARG A 428 5.38 21.31 4.78
C ARG A 428 6.64 21.99 5.35
N ARG A 429 7.76 21.30 5.35
CA ARG A 429 9.06 21.85 5.78
C ARG A 429 9.78 22.63 4.69
N GLY A 430 9.20 22.79 3.51
CA GLY A 430 9.86 23.42 2.36
C GLY A 430 11.02 22.59 1.78
N LEU A 431 11.05 21.29 2.08
CA LEU A 431 12.09 20.36 1.64
C LEU A 431 11.58 19.44 0.49
N ALA A 432 10.38 19.70 0.00
CA ALA A 432 9.77 18.96 -1.12
C ALA A 432 9.70 19.79 -2.38
#